data_e4e47f35066259df71496444812e1ec7
#
_entry.id   e4e47f35066259df71496444812e1ec7
#
_cell.length_a   1.000
_cell.length_b   1.000
_cell.length_c   1.000
_cell.angle_alpha   90.00
_cell.angle_beta   90.00
_cell.angle_gamma   90.00
#
_symmetry.space_group_name_H-M   'P 1'
#
loop_
_entity.id
_entity.type
_entity.pdbx_description
1 polymer ?
#
loop_
_entity_poly.entity_id
_entity_poly.type
_entity_poly.pdbx_seq_one_letter_code
_entity_poly.pdbx_strand_id
1 'polypeptide(L)'
;LAFATGAVRTLATVDVALAEGAGTSARFTVDLSTLDAATHLLLISCHAAAAPHVPLSLNEELLAPPGDLHLPTATVGAAVADQANRDGTVNVTVRSSSTALYVTLTTRAHGHFSDNAFAMPPGERQLTFVPLGTPDLRGLAASLRVEHLQPYLSHPPAAHADSSAPAASAA
;
A
#
# COMPACT_ATOMS: atom_id res chain seq x y z
N LEU A 1 0.21 -10.69 -7.73
CA LEU A 1 -0.59 -10.95 -6.53
C LEU A 1 -2.05 -11.14 -6.94
N ALA A 2 -2.62 -12.29 -6.66
CA ALA A 2 -4.04 -12.59 -6.86
C ALA A 2 -4.85 -12.07 -5.66
N PHE A 3 -5.92 -11.30 -5.89
CA PHE A 3 -6.70 -10.71 -4.78
C PHE A 3 -7.42 -11.74 -3.92
N ALA A 4 -8.02 -12.75 -4.55
CA ALA A 4 -8.85 -13.74 -3.84
C ALA A 4 -8.05 -14.59 -2.84
N THR A 5 -6.77 -14.85 -3.09
CA THR A 5 -5.95 -15.78 -2.30
C THR A 5 -4.77 -15.12 -1.62
N GLY A 6 -4.38 -13.91 -2.04
CA GLY A 6 -3.12 -13.30 -1.66
C GLY A 6 -1.86 -14.00 -2.22
N ALA A 7 -2.05 -14.95 -3.13
CA ALA A 7 -0.94 -15.70 -3.72
C ALA A 7 -0.12 -14.83 -4.67
N VAL A 8 1.20 -14.91 -4.56
CA VAL A 8 2.15 -14.26 -5.47
C VAL A 8 2.74 -15.31 -6.40
N ARG A 9 2.71 -15.04 -7.71
CA ARG A 9 3.35 -15.85 -8.73
C ARG A 9 4.38 -15.01 -9.48
N THR A 10 5.61 -15.49 -9.58
CA THR A 10 6.64 -14.86 -10.40
C THR A 10 6.30 -15.08 -11.88
N LEU A 11 6.22 -14.02 -12.65
CA LEU A 11 5.98 -14.03 -14.09
C LEU A 11 7.28 -13.99 -14.88
N ALA A 12 8.22 -13.16 -14.44
CA ALA A 12 9.53 -13.02 -15.07
C ALA A 12 10.57 -12.59 -14.03
N THR A 13 11.82 -12.98 -14.29
CA THR A 13 13.01 -12.47 -13.58
C THR A 13 14.03 -12.06 -14.64
N VAL A 14 14.58 -10.86 -14.51
CA VAL A 14 15.57 -10.32 -15.46
C VAL A 14 16.79 -9.84 -14.69
N ASP A 15 17.96 -10.35 -15.04
CA ASP A 15 19.22 -9.86 -14.51
C ASP A 15 19.65 -8.59 -15.24
N VAL A 16 19.95 -7.55 -14.49
CA VAL A 16 20.38 -6.25 -15.03
C VAL A 16 21.78 -5.93 -14.51
N ALA A 17 22.73 -5.78 -15.42
CA ALA A 17 24.06 -5.25 -15.10
C ALA A 17 24.03 -3.72 -15.15
N LEU A 18 24.39 -3.08 -14.02
CA LEU A 18 24.51 -1.63 -13.96
C LEU A 18 25.98 -1.25 -14.19
N ALA A 19 26.24 -0.36 -15.16
CA ALA A 19 27.55 0.19 -15.36
C ALA A 19 27.83 1.30 -14.34
N GLU A 20 29.04 1.34 -13.80
CA GLU A 20 29.47 2.36 -12.84
C GLU A 20 29.45 3.76 -13.50
N GLY A 21 28.84 4.72 -12.83
CA GLY A 21 28.85 6.14 -13.23
C GLY A 21 27.92 6.51 -14.39
N ALA A 22 27.17 5.59 -14.98
CA ALA A 22 26.20 5.87 -16.06
C ALA A 22 24.77 5.54 -15.64
N GLY A 23 23.81 6.34 -16.08
CA GLY A 23 22.40 6.00 -16.00
C GLY A 23 22.13 4.78 -16.87
N THR A 24 21.84 3.62 -16.27
CA THR A 24 21.49 2.40 -16.99
C THR A 24 19.97 2.20 -16.94
N SER A 25 19.34 2.02 -18.09
CA SER A 25 17.94 1.60 -18.19
C SER A 25 17.86 0.24 -18.86
N ALA A 26 17.08 -0.66 -18.29
CA ALA A 26 16.71 -1.92 -18.92
C ALA A 26 15.22 -1.90 -19.28
N ARG A 27 14.88 -2.41 -20.47
CA ARG A 27 13.48 -2.59 -20.88
C ARG A 27 13.24 -4.05 -21.14
N PHE A 28 12.13 -4.57 -20.60
CA PHE A 28 11.66 -5.91 -20.87
C PHE A 28 10.13 -5.91 -20.96
N THR A 29 9.59 -6.89 -21.65
CA THR A 29 8.15 -7.04 -21.81
C THR A 29 7.73 -8.31 -21.09
N VAL A 30 6.65 -8.21 -20.31
CA VAL A 30 6.01 -9.33 -19.63
C VAL A 30 4.64 -9.54 -20.25
N ASP A 31 4.35 -10.77 -20.67
CA ASP A 31 3.02 -11.12 -21.17
C ASP A 31 2.04 -11.28 -20.00
N LEU A 32 1.01 -10.44 -19.98
CA LEU A 32 -0.05 -10.44 -18.99
C LEU A 32 -1.38 -10.99 -19.54
N SER A 33 -1.41 -11.49 -20.77
CA SER A 33 -2.64 -11.91 -21.47
C SER A 33 -3.42 -13.02 -20.75
N THR A 34 -2.75 -13.78 -19.87
CA THR A 34 -3.37 -14.85 -19.06
C THR A 34 -3.90 -14.39 -17.71
N LEU A 35 -3.73 -13.10 -17.38
CA LEU A 35 -4.19 -12.53 -16.12
C LEU A 35 -5.48 -11.76 -16.32
N ASP A 36 -6.40 -11.92 -15.38
CA ASP A 36 -7.57 -11.05 -15.28
C ASP A 36 -7.15 -9.78 -14.51
N ALA A 37 -7.18 -8.65 -15.21
CA ALA A 37 -6.78 -7.35 -14.71
C ALA A 37 -7.60 -6.90 -13.48
N ALA A 38 -8.86 -7.29 -13.39
CA ALA A 38 -9.74 -6.93 -12.29
C ALA A 38 -9.44 -7.71 -10.99
N THR A 39 -8.70 -8.81 -11.07
CA THR A 39 -8.46 -9.73 -9.94
C THR A 39 -6.99 -9.83 -9.54
N HIS A 40 -6.11 -9.08 -10.21
CA HIS A 40 -4.66 -9.17 -9.98
C HIS A 40 -4.00 -7.78 -9.87
N LEU A 41 -2.94 -7.74 -9.06
CA LEU A 41 -1.99 -6.64 -8.95
C LEU A 41 -0.64 -7.11 -9.45
N LEU A 42 0.06 -6.30 -10.24
CA LEU A 42 1.44 -6.54 -10.63
C LEU A 42 2.38 -5.97 -9.55
N LEU A 43 3.25 -6.82 -9.04
CA LEU A 43 4.33 -6.43 -8.14
C LEU A 43 5.64 -6.43 -8.93
N ILE A 44 6.37 -5.32 -8.89
CA ILE A 44 7.65 -5.17 -9.57
C ILE A 44 8.70 -4.88 -8.50
N SER A 45 9.61 -5.80 -8.27
CA SER A 45 10.67 -5.65 -7.28
C SER A 45 12.05 -5.70 -7.92
N CYS A 46 12.96 -4.88 -7.37
CA CYS A 46 14.37 -4.93 -7.70
C CYS A 46 15.16 -5.39 -6.48
N HIS A 47 16.14 -6.27 -6.69
CA HIS A 47 16.96 -6.84 -5.63
C HIS A 47 18.44 -6.72 -6.00
N ALA A 48 19.30 -6.55 -5.00
CA ALA A 48 20.74 -6.71 -5.22
C ALA A 48 21.08 -8.20 -5.35
N ALA A 49 21.96 -8.57 -6.28
CA ALA A 49 22.41 -9.96 -6.42
C ALA A 49 23.00 -10.54 -5.13
N ALA A 50 23.69 -9.70 -4.35
CA ALA A 50 24.28 -10.08 -3.06
C ALA A 50 23.24 -10.23 -1.91
N ALA A 51 22.00 -9.71 -2.08
CA ALA A 51 20.96 -9.76 -1.07
C ALA A 51 19.57 -9.99 -1.73
N PRO A 52 19.35 -11.14 -2.36
CA PRO A 52 18.16 -11.38 -3.20
C PRO A 52 16.85 -11.41 -2.42
N HIS A 53 16.91 -11.54 -1.10
CA HIS A 53 15.71 -11.58 -0.24
C HIS A 53 15.28 -10.20 0.28
N VAL A 54 16.09 -9.16 0.04
CA VAL A 54 15.79 -7.80 0.48
C VAL A 54 15.55 -6.93 -0.74
N PRO A 55 14.33 -6.46 -0.98
CA PRO A 55 14.06 -5.60 -2.12
C PRO A 55 14.73 -4.24 -1.92
N LEU A 56 15.41 -3.76 -2.95
CA LEU A 56 15.90 -2.38 -3.05
C LEU A 56 14.76 -1.42 -3.39
N SER A 57 13.79 -1.91 -4.18
CA SER A 57 12.56 -1.20 -4.49
C SER A 57 11.42 -2.20 -4.74
N LEU A 58 10.21 -1.75 -4.46
CA LEU A 58 8.97 -2.45 -4.76
C LEU A 58 7.99 -1.43 -5.34
N ASN A 59 7.43 -1.73 -6.51
CA ASN A 59 6.33 -0.98 -7.10
C ASN A 59 5.11 -1.89 -7.22
N GLU A 60 3.94 -1.28 -7.08
CA GLU A 60 2.64 -1.92 -7.20
C GLU A 60 1.88 -1.26 -8.34
N GLU A 61 1.45 -2.06 -9.32
CA GLU A 61 0.73 -1.55 -10.50
C GLU A 61 -0.64 -2.21 -10.61
N LEU A 62 -1.68 -1.39 -10.62
CA LEU A 62 -3.03 -1.84 -10.90
C LEU A 62 -3.18 -2.14 -12.38
N LEU A 63 -3.73 -3.31 -12.72
CA LEU A 63 -3.96 -3.72 -14.10
C LEU A 63 -5.32 -3.25 -14.65
N ALA A 64 -6.20 -2.76 -13.78
CA ALA A 64 -7.48 -2.16 -14.11
C ALA A 64 -7.73 -0.91 -13.23
N PRO A 65 -8.63 0.00 -13.66
CA PRO A 65 -9.05 1.12 -12.82
C PRO A 65 -9.58 0.64 -11.46
N PRO A 66 -9.38 1.41 -10.38
CA PRO A 66 -9.83 1.02 -9.03
C PRO A 66 -11.30 0.61 -8.95
N GLY A 67 -12.19 1.28 -9.70
CA GLY A 67 -13.63 0.97 -9.72
C GLY A 67 -13.99 -0.38 -10.35
N ASP A 68 -13.09 -0.96 -11.15
CA ASP A 68 -13.29 -2.22 -11.84
C ASP A 68 -12.63 -3.41 -11.11
N LEU A 69 -11.99 -3.15 -9.96
CA LEU A 69 -11.29 -4.19 -9.20
C LEU A 69 -12.27 -5.07 -8.40
N HIS A 70 -12.09 -6.36 -8.51
CA HIS A 70 -12.83 -7.38 -7.75
C HIS A 70 -12.07 -7.72 -6.46
N LEU A 71 -12.05 -6.80 -5.51
CA LEU A 71 -11.41 -6.99 -4.22
C LEU A 71 -12.28 -7.82 -3.27
N PRO A 72 -11.71 -8.81 -2.56
CA PRO A 72 -12.43 -9.52 -1.51
C PRO A 72 -12.75 -8.57 -0.34
N THR A 73 -13.81 -8.89 0.40
CA THR A 73 -14.07 -8.18 1.65
C THR A 73 -12.93 -8.44 2.64
N ALA A 74 -12.30 -7.38 3.10
CA ALA A 74 -11.20 -7.42 4.04
C ALA A 74 -11.53 -6.68 5.34
N THR A 75 -11.15 -7.27 6.46
CA THR A 75 -11.08 -6.57 7.75
C THR A 75 -9.61 -6.29 8.02
N VAL A 76 -9.26 -5.00 8.11
CA VAL A 76 -7.90 -4.56 8.38
C VAL A 76 -7.85 -3.89 9.74
N GLY A 77 -6.86 -4.24 10.54
CA GLY A 77 -6.63 -3.66 11.86
C GLY A 77 -5.15 -3.47 12.14
N ALA A 78 -4.81 -2.63 13.11
CA ALA A 78 -3.44 -2.46 13.55
C ALA A 78 -3.35 -2.42 15.08
N ALA A 79 -2.20 -2.85 15.60
CA ALA A 79 -1.86 -2.81 17.01
C ALA A 79 -0.48 -2.18 17.20
N VAL A 80 -0.37 -1.29 18.18
CA VAL A 80 0.89 -0.65 18.60
C VAL A 80 1.54 -1.51 19.66
N ALA A 81 2.85 -1.70 19.60
CA ALA A 81 3.60 -2.38 20.66
C ALA A 81 3.55 -1.60 21.99
N ASP A 82 3.51 -2.32 23.10
CA ASP A 82 3.43 -1.75 24.46
C ASP A 82 4.72 -1.00 24.88
N GLN A 83 5.82 -1.21 24.16
CA GLN A 83 7.12 -0.62 24.45
C GLN A 83 7.79 -0.12 23.17
N ALA A 84 8.53 0.99 23.31
CA ALA A 84 9.41 1.45 22.27
C ALA A 84 10.66 0.57 22.18
N ASN A 85 11.22 0.48 20.98
CA ASN A 85 12.52 -0.14 20.73
C ASN A 85 13.66 0.68 21.39
N ARG A 86 14.84 0.09 21.49
CA ARG A 86 16.04 0.75 22.08
C ARG A 86 16.43 2.04 21.34
N ASP A 87 16.13 2.14 20.07
CA ASP A 87 16.37 3.30 19.20
C ASP A 87 15.25 4.35 19.26
N GLY A 88 14.23 4.14 20.10
CA GLY A 88 13.08 5.03 20.25
C GLY A 88 11.96 4.81 19.22
N THR A 89 12.13 3.93 18.26
CA THR A 89 11.07 3.58 17.30
C THR A 89 10.00 2.70 17.96
N VAL A 90 8.84 2.56 17.31
CA VAL A 90 7.73 1.77 17.85
C VAL A 90 7.22 0.80 16.78
N ASN A 91 7.12 -0.48 17.14
CA ASN A 91 6.57 -1.48 16.22
C ASN A 91 5.04 -1.36 16.16
N VAL A 92 4.52 -1.44 14.93
CA VAL A 92 3.08 -1.47 14.65
C VAL A 92 2.81 -2.70 13.80
N THR A 93 1.95 -3.59 14.30
CA THR A 93 1.54 -4.80 13.58
C THR A 93 0.21 -4.53 12.89
N VAL A 94 0.18 -4.64 11.57
CA VAL A 94 -1.04 -4.57 10.75
C VAL A 94 -1.49 -5.98 10.41
N ARG A 95 -2.80 -6.24 10.49
CA ARG A 95 -3.42 -7.53 10.16
C ARG A 95 -4.51 -7.34 9.13
N SER A 96 -4.59 -8.25 8.17
CA SER A 96 -5.70 -8.29 7.21
C SER A 96 -6.25 -9.70 7.08
N SER A 97 -7.58 -9.82 7.02
CA SER A 97 -8.26 -11.10 6.80
C SER A 97 -8.23 -11.57 5.34
N SER A 98 -8.05 -10.64 4.40
CA SER A 98 -8.03 -10.87 2.94
C SER A 98 -7.09 -9.86 2.30
N THR A 99 -6.89 -9.93 0.98
CA THR A 99 -6.11 -8.93 0.27
C THR A 99 -6.77 -7.55 0.37
N ALA A 100 -6.03 -6.58 0.87
CA ALA A 100 -6.42 -5.18 0.97
C ALA A 100 -5.43 -4.30 0.20
N LEU A 101 -5.92 -3.31 -0.55
CA LEU A 101 -5.09 -2.37 -1.30
C LEU A 101 -5.10 -1.00 -0.65
N TYR A 102 -4.00 -0.27 -0.81
CA TYR A 102 -3.80 1.07 -0.25
C TYR A 102 -4.09 1.12 1.26
N VAL A 103 -3.55 0.11 1.98
CA VAL A 103 -3.64 0.11 3.44
C VAL A 103 -2.87 1.31 3.98
N THR A 104 -3.62 2.24 4.57
CA THR A 104 -3.11 3.54 5.00
C THR A 104 -3.28 3.68 6.51
N LEU A 105 -2.20 4.04 7.18
CA LEU A 105 -2.17 4.32 8.61
C LEU A 105 -2.08 5.82 8.84
N THR A 106 -2.94 6.34 9.71
CA THR A 106 -2.90 7.75 10.16
C THR A 106 -2.93 7.81 11.68
N THR A 107 -2.30 8.84 12.25
CA THR A 107 -2.25 9.07 13.69
C THR A 107 -2.09 10.56 13.99
N ARG A 108 -2.42 10.96 15.22
CA ARG A 108 -2.11 12.29 15.75
C ARG A 108 -0.75 12.37 16.43
N ALA A 109 -0.09 11.22 16.66
CA ALA A 109 1.27 11.21 17.18
C ALA A 109 2.23 11.81 16.16
N HIS A 110 3.20 12.59 16.62
CA HIS A 110 4.19 13.22 15.75
C HIS A 110 5.22 12.20 15.30
N GLY A 111 5.29 11.92 14.01
CA GLY A 111 6.20 10.92 13.43
C GLY A 111 5.73 10.47 12.07
N HIS A 112 6.32 9.37 11.59
CA HIS A 112 5.93 8.72 10.35
C HIS A 112 6.05 7.21 10.45
N PHE A 113 5.28 6.49 9.65
CA PHE A 113 5.41 5.04 9.49
C PHE A 113 6.50 4.72 8.45
N SER A 114 7.17 3.59 8.62
CA SER A 114 8.20 3.10 7.67
C SER A 114 7.65 2.82 6.28
N ASP A 115 6.34 2.58 6.18
CA ASP A 115 5.62 2.41 4.92
C ASP A 115 4.15 2.80 5.10
N ASN A 116 3.49 3.19 4.00
CA ASN A 116 2.09 3.60 4.00
C ASN A 116 1.49 3.45 2.59
N ALA A 117 0.18 3.28 2.49
CA ALA A 117 -0.55 3.10 1.23
C ALA A 117 -0.07 1.88 0.40
N PHE A 118 0.12 0.74 1.04
CA PHE A 118 0.65 -0.49 0.45
C PHE A 118 -0.43 -1.54 0.20
N ALA A 119 -0.15 -2.51 -0.70
CA ALA A 119 -0.95 -3.71 -0.83
C ALA A 119 -0.59 -4.72 0.27
N MET A 120 -1.60 -5.30 0.88
CA MET A 120 -1.45 -6.28 1.95
C MET A 120 -2.23 -7.56 1.61
N PRO A 121 -1.55 -8.69 1.38
CA PRO A 121 -2.20 -10.00 1.33
C PRO A 121 -2.75 -10.38 2.72
N PRO A 122 -3.58 -11.43 2.83
CA PRO A 122 -4.04 -11.91 4.13
C PRO A 122 -2.86 -12.28 5.02
N GLY A 123 -2.96 -11.94 6.30
CA GLY A 123 -1.91 -12.20 7.30
C GLY A 123 -1.49 -10.96 8.09
N GLU A 124 -0.23 -10.92 8.46
CA GLU A 124 0.35 -9.87 9.30
C GLU A 124 1.54 -9.19 8.59
N ARG A 125 1.65 -7.89 8.80
CA ARG A 125 2.81 -7.09 8.39
C ARG A 125 3.27 -6.21 9.55
N GLN A 126 4.57 -6.20 9.81
CA GLN A 126 5.16 -5.29 10.78
C GLN A 126 5.65 -4.02 10.10
N LEU A 127 5.30 -2.90 10.67
CA LEU A 127 5.78 -1.57 10.34
C LEU A 127 6.48 -0.96 11.54
N THR A 128 7.30 0.04 11.28
CA THR A 128 7.95 0.83 12.32
C THR A 128 7.38 2.24 12.27
N PHE A 129 6.92 2.75 13.41
CA PHE A 129 6.65 4.16 13.59
C PHE A 129 7.90 4.84 14.12
N VAL A 130 8.37 5.87 13.44
CA VAL A 130 9.51 6.70 13.80
C VAL A 130 8.98 8.00 14.37
N PRO A 131 9.03 8.20 15.71
CA PRO A 131 8.54 9.43 16.33
C PRO A 131 9.47 10.61 16.06
N LEU A 132 8.90 11.79 15.95
CA LEU A 132 9.65 13.06 15.98
C LEU A 132 9.71 13.53 17.44
N GLY A 133 10.79 13.15 18.14
CA GLY A 133 11.01 13.42 19.57
C GLY A 133 10.71 12.21 20.46
N THR A 134 10.26 12.44 21.69
CA THR A 134 9.97 11.35 22.64
C THR A 134 8.72 10.57 22.20
N PRO A 135 8.77 9.23 22.15
CA PRO A 135 7.61 8.41 21.77
C PRO A 135 6.42 8.60 22.71
N ASP A 136 5.27 8.96 22.17
CA ASP A 136 3.99 8.92 22.88
C ASP A 136 3.19 7.68 22.47
N LEU A 137 3.48 6.55 23.11
CA LEU A 137 2.83 5.27 22.83
C LEU A 137 1.32 5.31 23.04
N ARG A 138 0.87 6.00 24.10
CA ARG A 138 -0.54 6.12 24.43
C ARG A 138 -1.29 6.96 23.38
N GLY A 139 -0.74 8.08 22.99
CA GLY A 139 -1.30 8.95 21.95
C GLY A 139 -1.29 8.27 20.59
N LEU A 140 -0.21 7.54 20.26
CA LEU A 140 -0.12 6.74 19.04
C LEU A 140 -1.24 5.68 19.01
N ALA A 141 -1.36 4.85 20.05
CA ALA A 141 -2.36 3.78 20.10
C ALA A 141 -3.80 4.32 20.10
N ALA A 142 -4.07 5.40 20.84
CA ALA A 142 -5.41 5.98 20.95
C ALA A 142 -5.87 6.69 19.68
N SER A 143 -4.96 7.15 18.82
CA SER A 143 -5.28 7.90 17.61
C SER A 143 -4.99 7.16 16.30
N LEU A 144 -4.42 5.94 16.37
CA LEU A 144 -4.13 5.13 15.20
C LEU A 144 -5.42 4.77 14.46
N ARG A 145 -5.46 5.08 13.18
CA ARG A 145 -6.51 4.69 12.24
C ARG A 145 -5.90 3.89 11.12
N VAL A 146 -6.64 2.90 10.64
CA VAL A 146 -6.27 2.09 9.48
C VAL A 146 -7.42 2.11 8.50
N GLU A 147 -7.12 2.41 7.25
CA GLU A 147 -8.07 2.46 6.14
C GLU A 147 -7.52 1.67 4.96
N HIS A 148 -8.37 1.28 4.04
CA HIS A 148 -8.01 0.59 2.80
C HIS A 148 -9.03 0.88 1.70
N LEU A 149 -8.72 0.55 0.44
CA LEU A 149 -9.50 0.98 -0.72
C LEU A 149 -10.93 0.42 -0.77
N GLN A 150 -11.14 -0.86 -0.45
CA GLN A 150 -12.38 -1.59 -0.73
C GLN A 150 -13.67 -0.94 -0.19
N PRO A 151 -13.74 -0.37 1.04
CA PRO A 151 -14.93 0.33 1.51
C PRO A 151 -15.35 1.51 0.64
N TYR A 152 -14.39 2.20 0.02
CA TYR A 152 -14.64 3.36 -0.83
C TYR A 152 -15.18 2.97 -2.21
N LEU A 153 -14.87 1.77 -2.71
CA LEU A 153 -15.42 1.25 -3.96
C LEU A 153 -16.89 0.86 -3.80
N SER A 154 -17.27 0.37 -2.62
CA SER A 154 -18.65 -0.05 -2.31
C SER A 154 -19.59 1.12 -2.04
N HIS A 155 -19.02 2.29 -1.70
CA HIS A 155 -19.76 3.51 -1.41
C HIS A 155 -19.09 4.68 -2.15
N PRO A 156 -19.32 4.82 -3.46
CA PRO A 156 -18.78 5.98 -4.17
C PRO A 156 -19.24 7.26 -3.45
N PRO A 157 -18.34 8.23 -3.23
CA PRO A 157 -18.72 9.48 -2.61
C PRO A 157 -19.91 10.08 -3.39
N ALA A 158 -20.92 10.56 -2.66
CA ALA A 158 -22.05 11.24 -3.28
C ALA A 158 -21.49 12.31 -4.21
N ALA A 159 -21.88 12.25 -5.49
CA ALA A 159 -21.43 13.21 -6.48
C ALA A 159 -21.64 14.61 -5.90
N HIS A 160 -20.57 15.38 -5.81
CA HIS A 160 -20.70 16.79 -5.42
C HIS A 160 -21.70 17.40 -6.38
N ALA A 161 -22.88 17.77 -5.85
CA ALA A 161 -23.87 18.50 -6.61
C ALA A 161 -23.18 19.80 -7.04
N ASP A 162 -22.97 19.91 -8.35
CA ASP A 162 -22.36 21.07 -8.97
C ASP A 162 -23.26 22.28 -8.66
N SER A 163 -22.85 23.11 -7.70
CA SER A 163 -23.60 24.30 -7.27
C SER A 163 -23.42 25.46 -8.28
N SER A 164 -23.28 25.18 -9.54
CA SER A 164 -23.32 26.18 -10.60
C SER A 164 -24.75 26.38 -11.10
N ALA A 165 -25.61 26.92 -10.24
CA ALA A 165 -26.84 27.57 -10.71
C ALA A 165 -26.45 28.92 -11.35
N PRO A 166 -26.77 29.18 -12.62
CA PRO A 166 -26.53 30.49 -13.22
C PRO A 166 -27.41 31.53 -12.53
N ALA A 167 -26.79 32.59 -12.04
CA ALA A 167 -27.51 33.78 -11.54
C ALA A 167 -28.44 34.29 -12.65
N ALA A 168 -29.75 34.22 -12.41
CA ALA A 168 -30.74 34.86 -13.27
C ALA A 168 -30.50 36.35 -13.29
N SER A 169 -30.11 36.91 -14.42
CA SER A 169 -30.08 38.33 -14.70
C SER A 169 -31.54 38.83 -14.75
N ALA A 170 -31.92 39.66 -13.77
CA ALA A 170 -33.15 40.44 -13.85
C ALA A 170 -32.85 41.71 -14.63
N ALA A 171 -33.59 41.93 -15.71
CA ALA A 171 -33.67 43.17 -16.47
C ALA A 171 -34.54 44.18 -15.73
#